data_4a540610bcd351dda9ec7de5ef369ea8
#
_entry.id   4a540610bcd351dda9ec7de5ef369ea8
#
_cell.length_a   1.000
_cell.length_b   1.000
_cell.length_c   1.000
_cell.angle_alpha   90.00
_cell.angle_beta   90.00
_cell.angle_gamma   90.00
#
_symmetry.space_group_name_H-M   'P 1'
#
loop_
_entity.id
_entity.type
_entity.pdbx_description
1 polymer ?
#
loop_
_entity_poly.entity_id
_entity_poly.type
_entity_poly.pdbx_seq_one_letter_code
_entity_poly.pdbx_strand_id
1 'polypeptide(L)'
;MIRRLAAALAALAILWAAPAAASCSAANTYNFSFSNQAAASLNYANTYTYAATTSGGATQNFTTSFATNGLSSTNVGGTNVPAITTTLTTSTGGKTLMIGGTFSGRTTSISGTTRVIATTFTFGVKIRDLAITIHDIDFTSNQYRDWVMVTGSDGTNTYTPTMVTPFGTNNTTGGTAGNSALTLGPTGSPYNLTNQQAVGTDASDTGSNFGDISISFAQPVTSVTIRYGNYPLLNGEKTTGQQAYGISAIAFCPMPAIAMTKSSAPAATTGTGRFDAPGSDEIYTITVTNNGGSPVDASTIVLTDTLPSQASFFNGAFSPATTPFLLNAGSSGVTLAAANASYSNNGTTYTYTPSAGYDPNVKAVKFSPQGTMAANSSFTIQYRAQIK
;
A
#
# COMPACT_ATOMS: atom_id res chain seq x y z
N MET A 1 -16.27 11.35 52.13
CA MET A 1 -16.90 11.00 50.83
C MET A 1 -15.92 11.51 49.76
N ILE A 2 -14.94 10.67 49.40
CA ILE A 2 -13.85 11.03 48.46
C ILE A 2 -14.32 10.73 47.07
N ARG A 3 -14.71 11.75 46.32
CA ARG A 3 -15.00 11.61 44.88
C ARG A 3 -13.66 11.47 44.14
N ARG A 4 -13.45 10.29 43.57
CA ARG A 4 -12.40 10.07 42.57
C ARG A 4 -12.69 10.98 41.38
N LEU A 5 -11.93 12.04 41.17
CA LEU A 5 -11.90 12.71 39.87
C LEU A 5 -11.20 11.76 38.90
N ALA A 6 -11.97 11.17 37.99
CA ALA A 6 -11.42 10.48 36.85
C ALA A 6 -10.63 11.51 36.03
N ALA A 7 -9.38 11.20 35.73
CA ALA A 7 -8.56 11.98 34.80
C ALA A 7 -9.34 12.10 33.48
N ALA A 8 -9.74 13.30 33.12
CA ALA A 8 -10.37 13.57 31.84
C ALA A 8 -9.30 13.36 30.76
N LEU A 9 -9.36 12.25 30.03
CA LEU A 9 -8.62 12.10 28.78
C LEU A 9 -9.09 13.23 27.86
N ALA A 10 -8.28 14.24 27.68
CA ALA A 10 -8.53 15.27 26.69
C ALA A 10 -8.53 14.61 25.32
N ALA A 11 -9.62 14.79 24.59
CA ALA A 11 -9.76 14.25 23.24
C ALA A 11 -8.62 14.78 22.35
N LEU A 12 -7.84 13.87 21.79
CA LEU A 12 -6.80 14.17 20.83
C LEU A 12 -7.50 14.55 19.51
N ALA A 13 -7.51 15.83 19.17
CA ALA A 13 -7.99 16.28 17.87
C ALA A 13 -6.96 15.93 16.81
N ILE A 14 -7.21 14.86 16.05
CA ILE A 14 -6.43 14.52 14.87
C ILE A 14 -6.87 15.49 13.77
N LEU A 15 -6.05 16.48 13.47
CA LEU A 15 -6.17 17.22 12.22
C LEU A 15 -5.66 16.30 11.10
N TRP A 16 -6.56 15.90 10.23
CA TRP A 16 -6.24 15.23 8.98
C TRP A 16 -5.48 16.25 8.10
N ALA A 17 -4.16 16.19 8.13
CA ALA A 17 -3.45 16.62 6.95
C ALA A 17 -3.89 15.68 5.84
N ALA A 18 -4.49 16.20 4.77
CA ALA A 18 -4.68 15.41 3.56
C ALA A 18 -3.30 14.83 3.22
N PRO A 19 -3.19 13.50 3.00
CA PRO A 19 -1.92 12.95 2.62
C PRO A 19 -1.51 13.68 1.33
N ALA A 20 -0.45 14.47 1.41
CA ALA A 20 0.27 14.83 0.21
C ALA A 20 0.61 13.49 -0.42
N ALA A 21 0.08 13.23 -1.62
CA ALA A 21 0.43 12.06 -2.39
C ALA A 21 1.88 12.25 -2.84
N ALA A 22 2.81 12.05 -1.92
CA ALA A 22 4.21 11.99 -2.27
C ALA A 22 4.37 10.83 -3.21
N SER A 23 4.79 11.10 -4.44
CA SER A 23 5.14 10.05 -5.39
C SER A 23 6.22 9.17 -4.77
N CYS A 24 6.14 7.87 -5.02
CA CYS A 24 7.18 6.95 -4.59
C CYS A 24 8.51 7.38 -5.22
N SER A 25 9.48 7.75 -4.40
CA SER A 25 10.83 7.99 -4.91
C SER A 25 11.42 6.65 -5.38
N ALA A 26 12.31 6.69 -6.36
CA ALA A 26 13.03 5.48 -6.82
C ALA A 26 13.73 4.73 -5.67
N ALA A 27 14.19 5.45 -4.63
CA ALA A 27 14.81 4.87 -3.45
C ALA A 27 13.84 4.09 -2.55
N ASN A 28 12.54 4.40 -2.61
CA ASN A 28 11.48 3.77 -1.82
C ASN A 28 10.62 2.80 -2.63
N THR A 29 10.89 2.64 -3.92
CA THR A 29 10.22 1.68 -4.79
C THR A 29 10.84 0.30 -4.59
N TYR A 30 10.02 -0.65 -4.19
CA TYR A 30 10.36 -2.06 -4.08
C TYR A 30 10.10 -2.74 -5.41
N ASN A 31 11.10 -3.39 -5.95
CA ASN A 31 11.05 -4.05 -7.25
C ASN A 31 11.27 -5.56 -7.08
N PHE A 32 10.49 -6.33 -7.81
CA PHE A 32 10.64 -7.77 -7.94
C PHE A 32 10.53 -8.17 -9.41
N SER A 33 11.38 -9.09 -9.85
CA SER A 33 11.33 -9.65 -11.20
C SER A 33 11.44 -11.17 -11.17
N PHE A 34 10.51 -11.83 -11.82
CA PHE A 34 10.55 -13.29 -12.01
C PHE A 34 11.72 -13.71 -12.90
N SER A 35 12.24 -12.84 -13.76
CA SER A 35 13.45 -13.11 -14.55
C SER A 35 14.67 -13.39 -13.68
N ASN A 36 14.74 -12.81 -12.49
CA ASN A 36 15.84 -12.98 -11.55
C ASN A 36 15.68 -14.21 -10.65
N GLN A 37 14.53 -14.90 -10.71
CA GLN A 37 14.29 -16.11 -9.93
C GLN A 37 14.85 -17.36 -10.63
N ALA A 38 15.15 -18.39 -9.85
CA ALA A 38 15.44 -19.71 -10.42
C ALA A 38 14.19 -20.25 -11.16
N ALA A 39 14.39 -20.96 -12.27
CA ALA A 39 13.30 -21.68 -12.92
C ALA A 39 12.76 -22.74 -11.95
N ALA A 40 11.43 -22.84 -11.83
CA ALA A 40 10.78 -23.74 -10.88
C ALA A 40 9.39 -24.12 -11.36
N SER A 41 9.02 -25.40 -11.19
CA SER A 41 7.63 -25.83 -11.22
C SER A 41 7.00 -25.51 -9.86
N LEU A 42 5.83 -24.91 -9.89
CA LEU A 42 5.06 -24.53 -8.72
C LEU A 42 3.79 -25.40 -8.63
N ASN A 43 2.98 -25.18 -7.61
CA ASN A 43 1.72 -25.91 -7.43
C ASN A 43 0.59 -24.91 -7.08
N TYR A 44 -0.55 -25.03 -7.74
CA TYR A 44 -1.73 -24.22 -7.50
C TYR A 44 -2.27 -24.32 -6.05
N ALA A 45 -2.00 -25.43 -5.34
CA ALA A 45 -2.42 -25.59 -3.95
C ALA A 45 -1.56 -24.83 -2.92
N ASN A 46 -0.41 -24.27 -3.34
CA ASN A 46 0.55 -23.66 -2.45
C ASN A 46 0.52 -22.13 -2.51
N THR A 47 0.97 -21.52 -1.43
CA THR A 47 1.29 -20.09 -1.36
C THR A 47 2.80 -19.92 -1.37
N TYR A 48 3.29 -18.96 -2.12
CA TYR A 48 4.71 -18.66 -2.27
C TYR A 48 5.01 -17.26 -1.77
N THR A 49 6.13 -17.11 -1.06
CA THR A 49 6.61 -15.82 -0.56
C THR A 49 7.81 -15.35 -1.39
N TYR A 50 7.75 -14.11 -1.80
CA TYR A 50 8.81 -13.45 -2.55
C TYR A 50 9.24 -12.17 -1.83
N ALA A 51 10.50 -11.78 -2.02
CA ALA A 51 11.07 -10.55 -1.48
C ALA A 51 11.33 -9.54 -2.59
N ALA A 52 10.63 -8.42 -2.56
CA ALA A 52 10.93 -7.25 -3.38
C ALA A 52 11.99 -6.40 -2.69
N THR A 53 12.85 -5.73 -3.47
CA THR A 53 13.96 -4.96 -2.93
C THR A 53 14.01 -3.55 -3.51
N THR A 54 14.44 -2.58 -2.69
CA THR A 54 14.76 -1.22 -3.15
C THR A 54 16.20 -1.17 -3.68
N SER A 55 16.55 -0.09 -4.37
CA SER A 55 17.94 0.17 -4.80
C SER A 55 18.92 0.26 -3.62
N GLY A 56 18.47 0.60 -2.43
CA GLY A 56 19.27 0.62 -1.20
C GLY A 56 19.32 -0.73 -0.45
N GLY A 57 18.73 -1.80 -1.00
CA GLY A 57 18.77 -3.15 -0.42
C GLY A 57 17.73 -3.42 0.67
N ALA A 58 16.82 -2.49 0.97
CA ALA A 58 15.69 -2.77 1.85
C ALA A 58 14.76 -3.79 1.21
N THR A 59 14.17 -4.70 2.01
CA THR A 59 13.32 -5.78 1.53
C THR A 59 11.91 -5.68 2.09
N GLN A 60 10.91 -6.00 1.25
CA GLN A 60 9.50 -6.17 1.63
C GLN A 60 8.97 -7.45 1.01
N ASN A 61 8.45 -8.33 1.84
CA ASN A 61 7.84 -9.56 1.36
C ASN A 61 6.42 -9.35 0.86
N PHE A 62 6.05 -10.13 -0.13
CA PHE A 62 4.67 -10.34 -0.57
C PHE A 62 4.44 -11.82 -0.84
N THR A 63 3.19 -12.25 -0.83
CA THR A 63 2.83 -13.64 -1.13
C THR A 63 2.02 -13.73 -2.42
N THR A 64 2.15 -14.87 -3.09
CA THR A 64 1.33 -15.25 -4.24
C THR A 64 0.60 -16.54 -3.92
N SER A 65 -0.71 -16.53 -4.04
CA SER A 65 -1.58 -17.69 -3.87
C SER A 65 -2.49 -17.87 -5.08
N PHE A 66 -3.02 -19.07 -5.22
CA PHE A 66 -3.85 -19.44 -6.37
C PHE A 66 -5.14 -20.11 -5.92
N ALA A 67 -6.20 -19.92 -6.70
CA ALA A 67 -7.41 -20.71 -6.63
C ALA A 67 -7.79 -21.12 -8.07
N THR A 68 -8.00 -22.40 -8.29
CA THR A 68 -8.32 -22.94 -9.62
C THR A 68 -9.57 -23.78 -9.57
N ASN A 69 -10.34 -23.72 -10.65
CA ASN A 69 -11.48 -24.59 -10.86
C ASN A 69 -11.66 -24.84 -12.35
N GLY A 70 -11.97 -26.10 -12.72
CA GLY A 70 -12.34 -26.48 -14.07
C GLY A 70 -11.17 -26.56 -15.05
N LEU A 71 -9.96 -26.84 -14.57
CA LEU A 71 -8.83 -27.25 -15.40
C LEU A 71 -8.90 -28.76 -15.66
N SER A 72 -8.73 -29.18 -16.92
CA SER A 72 -8.56 -30.56 -17.32
C SER A 72 -7.09 -30.98 -17.40
N SER A 73 -6.18 -30.02 -17.54
CA SER A 73 -4.73 -30.19 -17.53
C SER A 73 -4.02 -28.96 -17.06
N THR A 74 -2.90 -29.11 -16.35
CA THR A 74 -1.97 -28.06 -15.98
C THR A 74 -0.71 -28.05 -16.85
N ASN A 75 -0.71 -28.76 -17.98
CA ASN A 75 0.40 -28.71 -18.93
C ASN A 75 0.09 -27.72 -20.05
N VAL A 76 1.02 -26.81 -20.31
CA VAL A 76 0.95 -25.80 -21.38
C VAL A 76 2.30 -25.71 -22.05
N GLY A 77 2.36 -26.02 -23.35
CA GLY A 77 3.60 -26.00 -24.12
C GLY A 77 4.69 -26.94 -23.57
N GLY A 78 4.30 -28.04 -22.96
CA GLY A 78 5.22 -28.99 -22.30
C GLY A 78 5.63 -28.60 -20.87
N THR A 79 5.20 -27.46 -20.36
CA THR A 79 5.49 -26.96 -19.01
C THR A 79 4.31 -27.23 -18.08
N ASN A 80 4.58 -27.81 -16.90
CA ASN A 80 3.58 -27.88 -15.83
C ASN A 80 3.46 -26.54 -15.12
N VAL A 81 2.29 -25.92 -15.21
CA VAL A 81 1.99 -24.61 -14.63
C VAL A 81 1.21 -24.74 -13.31
N PRO A 82 1.37 -23.81 -12.35
CA PRO A 82 2.15 -22.56 -12.44
C PRO A 82 3.65 -22.85 -12.42
N ALA A 83 4.44 -22.04 -13.12
CA ALA A 83 5.88 -22.22 -13.20
C ALA A 83 6.62 -20.88 -13.39
N ILE A 84 7.84 -20.80 -12.87
CA ILE A 84 8.77 -19.73 -13.25
C ILE A 84 9.62 -20.30 -14.40
N THR A 85 9.41 -19.77 -15.61
CA THR A 85 9.91 -20.38 -16.84
C THR A 85 10.12 -19.37 -17.94
N THR A 86 10.85 -19.76 -18.98
CA THR A 86 10.98 -19.06 -20.26
C THR A 86 10.07 -19.63 -21.35
N THR A 87 9.20 -20.59 -21.05
CA THR A 87 8.21 -21.13 -22.02
C THR A 87 7.29 -19.99 -22.51
N LEU A 88 6.91 -19.09 -21.61
CA LEU A 88 6.32 -17.80 -21.94
C LEU A 88 7.31 -16.73 -21.47
N THR A 89 7.77 -15.89 -22.39
CA THR A 89 8.82 -14.90 -22.13
C THR A 89 8.26 -13.47 -22.25
N THR A 90 9.05 -12.51 -21.77
CA THR A 90 8.83 -11.10 -22.10
C THR A 90 9.40 -10.76 -23.47
N SER A 91 9.03 -9.64 -24.05
CA SER A 91 9.61 -9.13 -25.31
C SER A 91 11.14 -8.94 -25.25
N THR A 92 11.72 -8.96 -24.04
CA THR A 92 13.17 -8.90 -23.81
C THR A 92 13.78 -10.26 -23.44
N GLY A 93 13.02 -11.36 -23.45
CA GLY A 93 13.49 -12.71 -23.26
C GLY A 93 13.65 -13.16 -21.80
N GLY A 94 12.98 -12.54 -20.84
CA GLY A 94 13.05 -12.91 -19.42
C GLY A 94 12.09 -14.04 -19.03
N LYS A 95 12.33 -14.67 -17.86
CA LYS A 95 11.37 -15.59 -17.25
C LYS A 95 10.14 -14.85 -16.75
N THR A 96 8.99 -15.53 -16.79
CA THR A 96 7.74 -15.08 -16.17
C THR A 96 7.25 -16.11 -15.15
N LEU A 97 6.38 -15.69 -14.24
CA LEU A 97 5.46 -16.59 -13.55
C LEU A 97 4.35 -16.91 -14.56
N MET A 98 4.48 -18.07 -15.19
CA MET A 98 3.51 -18.57 -16.16
C MET A 98 2.37 -19.27 -15.45
N ILE A 99 1.15 -18.87 -15.76
CA ILE A 99 -0.10 -19.32 -15.13
C ILE A 99 -1.08 -19.68 -16.24
N GLY A 100 -1.70 -20.87 -16.17
CA GLY A 100 -2.62 -21.30 -17.20
C GLY A 100 -3.06 -22.75 -17.07
N GLY A 101 -3.35 -23.37 -18.18
CA GLY A 101 -3.80 -24.76 -18.29
C GLY A 101 -4.73 -24.97 -19.47
N THR A 102 -5.36 -26.13 -19.51
CA THR A 102 -6.48 -26.41 -20.41
C THR A 102 -7.76 -26.37 -19.60
N PHE A 103 -8.64 -25.41 -19.88
CA PHE A 103 -9.94 -25.36 -19.22
C PHE A 103 -10.86 -26.49 -19.76
N SER A 104 -11.69 -27.06 -18.91
CA SER A 104 -12.68 -28.07 -19.28
C SER A 104 -13.85 -27.54 -20.13
N GLY A 105 -13.80 -26.26 -20.48
CA GLY A 105 -14.76 -25.51 -21.30
C GLY A 105 -14.58 -24.00 -21.17
N ARG A 106 -15.47 -23.23 -21.75
CA ARG A 106 -15.44 -21.77 -21.68
C ARG A 106 -15.86 -21.27 -20.28
N THR A 107 -15.26 -20.18 -19.86
CA THR A 107 -15.62 -19.46 -18.63
C THR A 107 -16.93 -18.72 -18.84
N THR A 108 -17.93 -18.96 -18.01
CA THR A 108 -19.23 -18.30 -18.15
C THR A 108 -19.27 -16.94 -17.45
N SER A 109 -18.47 -16.78 -16.40
CA SER A 109 -18.32 -15.53 -15.65
C SER A 109 -16.92 -15.43 -15.06
N ILE A 110 -16.16 -14.44 -15.45
CA ILE A 110 -14.80 -14.22 -14.95
C ILE A 110 -14.78 -13.75 -13.48
N SER A 111 -15.84 -13.14 -12.99
CA SER A 111 -16.00 -12.79 -11.57
C SER A 111 -16.37 -13.98 -10.68
N GLY A 112 -16.79 -15.09 -11.30
CA GLY A 112 -17.10 -16.34 -10.61
C GLY A 112 -15.87 -17.19 -10.31
N THR A 113 -16.11 -18.46 -9.99
CA THR A 113 -15.06 -19.42 -9.68
C THR A 113 -14.99 -20.58 -10.70
N THR A 114 -16.00 -20.75 -11.55
CA THR A 114 -16.08 -21.89 -12.47
C THR A 114 -15.26 -21.65 -13.72
N ARG A 115 -14.29 -22.51 -13.97
CA ARG A 115 -13.32 -22.41 -15.08
C ARG A 115 -12.56 -21.09 -15.04
N VAL A 116 -12.04 -20.77 -13.84
CA VAL A 116 -11.27 -19.56 -13.56
C VAL A 116 -10.05 -19.94 -12.74
N ILE A 117 -8.91 -19.36 -13.08
CA ILE A 117 -7.72 -19.32 -12.22
C ILE A 117 -7.69 -17.93 -11.60
N ALA A 118 -7.69 -17.86 -10.27
CA ALA A 118 -7.46 -16.60 -9.55
C ALA A 118 -6.05 -16.64 -8.96
N THR A 119 -5.22 -15.66 -9.33
CA THR A 119 -3.89 -15.43 -8.78
C THR A 119 -3.96 -14.20 -7.90
N THR A 120 -3.64 -14.36 -6.61
CA THR A 120 -3.71 -13.26 -5.64
C THR A 120 -2.32 -12.94 -5.11
N PHE A 121 -1.90 -11.69 -5.29
CA PHE A 121 -0.74 -11.11 -4.64
C PHE A 121 -1.19 -10.41 -3.37
N THR A 122 -0.59 -10.73 -2.22
CA THR A 122 -0.91 -10.11 -0.93
C THR A 122 0.35 -9.48 -0.36
N PHE A 123 0.22 -8.20 0.01
CA PHE A 123 1.29 -7.39 0.59
C PHE A 123 1.01 -7.25 2.10
N GLY A 124 2.03 -7.40 2.94
CA GLY A 124 1.87 -7.34 4.40
C GLY A 124 1.48 -5.96 4.94
N VAL A 125 1.45 -4.94 4.09
CA VAL A 125 1.11 -3.54 4.39
C VAL A 125 0.31 -2.94 3.24
N LYS A 126 -0.34 -1.80 3.45
CA LYS A 126 -0.90 -1.02 2.34
C LYS A 126 0.22 -0.53 1.44
N ILE A 127 0.04 -0.69 0.14
CA ILE A 127 0.98 -0.25 -0.89
C ILE A 127 0.30 0.72 -1.86
N ARG A 128 1.08 1.59 -2.46
CA ARG A 128 0.68 2.52 -3.55
C ARG A 128 1.65 2.37 -4.73
N ASP A 129 1.35 3.05 -5.80
CA ASP A 129 2.18 3.08 -7.02
C ASP A 129 2.51 1.66 -7.52
N LEU A 130 1.54 0.74 -7.35
CA LEU A 130 1.69 -0.63 -7.81
C LEU A 130 1.74 -0.66 -9.33
N ALA A 131 2.74 -1.35 -9.85
CA ALA A 131 2.85 -1.71 -11.26
C ALA A 131 3.04 -3.22 -11.39
N ILE A 132 2.17 -3.88 -12.14
CA ILE A 132 2.28 -5.28 -12.53
C ILE A 132 2.18 -5.35 -14.05
N THR A 133 3.05 -6.14 -14.69
CA THR A 133 2.95 -6.40 -16.13
C THR A 133 2.50 -7.84 -16.35
N ILE A 134 1.38 -7.99 -17.05
CA ILE A 134 0.87 -9.27 -17.58
C ILE A 134 1.32 -9.37 -19.03
N HIS A 135 1.67 -10.56 -19.46
CA HIS A 135 2.10 -10.88 -20.83
C HIS A 135 1.21 -11.92 -21.45
N ASP A 136 1.11 -11.88 -22.77
CA ASP A 136 0.53 -12.92 -23.61
C ASP A 136 -0.99 -13.10 -23.41
N ILE A 137 -1.72 -11.99 -23.33
CA ILE A 137 -3.19 -12.02 -23.39
C ILE A 137 -3.58 -11.91 -24.87
N ASP A 138 -3.99 -13.06 -25.45
CA ASP A 138 -4.21 -13.17 -26.86
C ASP A 138 -5.40 -14.09 -27.24
N PHE A 139 -5.55 -14.35 -28.53
CA PHE A 139 -6.54 -15.24 -29.07
C PHE A 139 -5.90 -16.15 -30.12
N THR A 140 -6.02 -17.46 -29.94
CA THR A 140 -5.71 -18.40 -31.00
C THR A 140 -6.98 -19.01 -31.56
N SER A 141 -7.19 -18.80 -32.87
CA SER A 141 -8.38 -19.29 -33.58
C SER A 141 -8.61 -20.78 -33.36
N ASN A 142 -9.85 -21.16 -33.06
CA ASN A 142 -10.27 -22.54 -32.80
C ASN A 142 -9.61 -23.20 -31.58
N GLN A 143 -8.92 -22.47 -30.73
CA GLN A 143 -8.31 -23.03 -29.50
C GLN A 143 -8.84 -22.33 -28.25
N TYR A 144 -8.53 -21.03 -28.09
CA TYR A 144 -8.88 -20.29 -26.88
C TYR A 144 -9.01 -18.79 -27.19
N ARG A 145 -9.56 -18.09 -26.25
CA ARG A 145 -9.56 -16.64 -26.16
C ARG A 145 -9.31 -16.24 -24.71
N ASP A 146 -8.19 -15.66 -24.46
CA ASP A 146 -7.81 -15.24 -23.13
C ASP A 146 -8.77 -14.17 -22.58
N TRP A 147 -9.13 -14.32 -21.35
CA TRP A 147 -9.97 -13.38 -20.60
C TRP A 147 -9.40 -13.13 -19.22
N VAL A 148 -9.07 -11.89 -18.94
CA VAL A 148 -8.57 -11.46 -17.63
C VAL A 148 -9.50 -10.47 -16.98
N MET A 149 -9.56 -10.52 -15.66
CA MET A 149 -10.18 -9.52 -14.80
C MET A 149 -9.27 -9.23 -13.62
N VAL A 150 -9.02 -7.95 -13.35
CA VAL A 150 -8.12 -7.51 -12.27
C VAL A 150 -8.88 -6.69 -11.24
N THR A 151 -8.65 -6.98 -9.97
CA THR A 151 -9.21 -6.24 -8.83
C THR A 151 -8.18 -6.02 -7.77
N GLY A 152 -8.15 -4.81 -7.19
CA GLY A 152 -7.38 -4.48 -5.99
C GLY A 152 -8.27 -4.46 -4.75
N SER A 153 -7.70 -4.70 -3.58
CA SER A 153 -8.42 -4.56 -2.31
C SER A 153 -7.50 -3.99 -1.23
N ASP A 154 -8.07 -3.19 -0.33
CA ASP A 154 -7.40 -2.72 0.90
C ASP A 154 -7.82 -3.51 2.15
N GLY A 155 -8.54 -4.63 1.94
CA GLY A 155 -9.12 -5.46 2.99
C GLY A 155 -10.56 -5.09 3.34
N THR A 156 -11.03 -3.90 2.95
CA THR A 156 -12.41 -3.43 3.19
C THR A 156 -13.13 -3.13 1.87
N ASN A 157 -12.43 -2.43 0.98
CA ASN A 157 -12.97 -1.99 -0.30
C ASN A 157 -12.29 -2.73 -1.45
N THR A 158 -13.00 -2.82 -2.57
CA THR A 158 -12.47 -3.32 -3.84
C THR A 158 -12.30 -2.16 -4.80
N TYR A 159 -11.16 -2.14 -5.51
CA TYR A 159 -10.77 -1.07 -6.43
C TYR A 159 -10.61 -1.57 -7.85
N THR A 160 -11.01 -0.72 -8.79
CA THR A 160 -10.80 -0.92 -10.22
C THR A 160 -9.38 -0.51 -10.59
N PRO A 161 -8.63 -1.33 -11.34
CA PRO A 161 -7.31 -0.97 -11.85
C PRO A 161 -7.41 0.07 -12.97
N THR A 162 -6.29 0.76 -13.21
CA THR A 162 -5.97 1.30 -14.52
C THR A 162 -5.18 0.26 -15.30
N MET A 163 -5.66 -0.13 -16.48
CA MET A 163 -5.00 -1.07 -17.37
C MET A 163 -4.64 -0.37 -18.66
N VAL A 164 -3.42 -0.52 -19.13
CA VAL A 164 -2.94 0.02 -20.40
C VAL A 164 -2.13 -1.03 -21.15
N THR A 165 -2.20 -1.01 -22.47
CA THR A 165 -1.29 -1.75 -23.35
C THR A 165 -0.17 -0.84 -23.82
N PRO A 166 0.95 -1.37 -24.35
CA PRO A 166 1.99 -0.55 -25.00
C PRO A 166 1.45 0.32 -26.17
N PHE A 167 0.26 0.00 -26.67
CA PHE A 167 -0.38 0.63 -27.83
C PHE A 167 -1.58 1.52 -27.46
N GLY A 168 -1.81 1.77 -26.18
CA GLY A 168 -2.89 2.62 -25.67
C GLY A 168 -3.94 1.86 -24.87
N THR A 169 -4.98 2.58 -24.40
CA THR A 169 -5.98 2.04 -23.45
C THR A 169 -7.09 1.23 -24.11
N ASN A 170 -7.34 1.44 -25.40
CA ASN A 170 -8.42 0.80 -26.16
C ASN A 170 -7.94 0.51 -27.58
N ASN A 171 -7.24 -0.59 -27.76
CA ASN A 171 -6.85 -1.03 -29.07
C ASN A 171 -7.70 -2.25 -29.46
N THR A 172 -8.51 -2.12 -30.53
CA THR A 172 -9.44 -3.14 -30.98
C THR A 172 -8.96 -3.89 -32.23
N THR A 173 -7.81 -3.51 -32.77
CA THR A 173 -7.22 -4.14 -33.97
C THR A 173 -5.90 -4.78 -33.57
N GLY A 174 -5.91 -6.08 -33.42
CA GLY A 174 -4.73 -6.84 -33.04
C GLY A 174 -3.83 -7.21 -34.21
N GLY A 175 -2.64 -7.72 -33.92
CA GLY A 175 -1.78 -8.45 -34.84
C GLY A 175 -1.02 -7.66 -35.91
N THR A 176 -1.26 -6.38 -36.07
CA THR A 176 -0.52 -5.52 -37.03
C THR A 176 0.50 -4.66 -36.26
N ALA A 177 1.64 -4.35 -36.86
CA ALA A 177 2.66 -3.50 -36.24
C ALA A 177 2.02 -2.19 -35.69
N GLY A 178 2.14 -1.96 -34.40
CA GLY A 178 1.52 -0.84 -33.70
C GLY A 178 0.12 -1.12 -33.11
N ASN A 179 -0.40 -2.34 -33.21
CA ASN A 179 -1.68 -2.77 -32.64
C ASN A 179 -1.49 -3.87 -31.58
N SER A 180 -2.35 -3.88 -30.58
CA SER A 180 -2.40 -4.88 -29.53
C SER A 180 -3.12 -6.16 -30.00
N ALA A 181 -2.75 -7.32 -29.47
CA ALA A 181 -3.47 -8.56 -29.65
C ALA A 181 -4.70 -8.69 -28.73
N LEU A 182 -4.99 -7.67 -27.93
CA LEU A 182 -6.06 -7.67 -26.94
C LEU A 182 -6.89 -6.37 -27.00
N THR A 183 -8.06 -6.44 -26.38
CA THR A 183 -8.94 -5.28 -26.16
C THR A 183 -9.19 -5.12 -24.66
N LEU A 184 -9.01 -3.88 -24.16
CA LEU A 184 -9.34 -3.48 -22.80
C LEU A 184 -10.79 -2.99 -22.71
N GLY A 185 -11.47 -3.27 -21.58
CA GLY A 185 -12.78 -2.69 -21.29
C GLY A 185 -12.76 -1.20 -20.89
N PRO A 186 -13.92 -0.53 -20.94
CA PRO A 186 -15.21 -1.08 -21.29
C PRO A 186 -15.41 -1.18 -22.81
N THR A 187 -16.08 -2.21 -23.23
CA THR A 187 -16.44 -2.40 -24.64
C THR A 187 -17.90 -2.83 -24.80
N GLY A 188 -18.46 -2.62 -25.97
CA GLY A 188 -19.74 -3.18 -26.37
C GLY A 188 -19.61 -4.56 -27.04
N SER A 189 -20.59 -4.89 -27.90
CA SER A 189 -20.55 -6.08 -28.73
C SER A 189 -19.29 -6.10 -29.64
N PRO A 190 -18.64 -7.27 -29.84
CA PRO A 190 -19.05 -8.58 -29.35
C PRO A 190 -18.59 -8.88 -27.90
N TYR A 191 -17.76 -8.01 -27.29
CA TYR A 191 -17.21 -8.21 -25.95
C TYR A 191 -17.90 -7.28 -24.95
N ASN A 192 -18.61 -7.83 -23.97
CA ASN A 192 -19.20 -7.05 -22.88
C ASN A 192 -18.21 -6.96 -21.71
N LEU A 193 -17.20 -6.12 -21.84
CA LEU A 193 -16.14 -5.94 -20.85
C LEU A 193 -16.42 -4.75 -19.92
N THR A 194 -16.03 -4.89 -18.67
CA THR A 194 -15.94 -3.79 -17.71
C THR A 194 -14.53 -3.19 -17.70
N ASN A 195 -14.34 -2.04 -17.02
CA ASN A 195 -13.03 -1.39 -16.85
C ASN A 195 -11.96 -2.27 -16.20
N GLN A 196 -12.34 -3.40 -15.60
CA GLN A 196 -11.46 -4.34 -14.90
C GLN A 196 -11.03 -5.51 -15.81
N GLN A 197 -11.48 -5.55 -17.06
CA GLN A 197 -11.37 -6.73 -17.91
C GLN A 197 -10.60 -6.44 -19.19
N ALA A 198 -9.96 -7.47 -19.71
CA ALA A 198 -9.38 -7.49 -21.05
C ALA A 198 -9.61 -8.86 -21.69
N VAL A 199 -9.67 -8.88 -22.99
CA VAL A 199 -9.88 -10.09 -23.81
C VAL A 199 -8.91 -10.12 -24.98
N GLY A 200 -8.37 -11.29 -25.29
CA GLY A 200 -7.58 -11.54 -26.51
C GLY A 200 -8.45 -11.34 -27.76
N THR A 201 -7.93 -10.64 -28.75
CA THR A 201 -8.64 -10.34 -30.00
C THR A 201 -7.91 -10.82 -31.25
N ASP A 202 -6.60 -11.02 -31.15
CA ASP A 202 -5.74 -11.57 -32.19
C ASP A 202 -4.61 -12.38 -31.59
N ALA A 203 -3.87 -13.13 -32.40
CA ALA A 203 -2.74 -13.93 -31.97
C ALA A 203 -1.54 -13.04 -31.61
N SER A 204 -0.81 -13.47 -30.61
CA SER A 204 0.46 -12.87 -30.18
C SER A 204 1.53 -13.96 -30.11
N ASP A 205 2.76 -13.64 -30.52
CA ASP A 205 3.90 -14.50 -30.22
C ASP A 205 4.30 -14.36 -28.76
N THR A 206 4.65 -15.46 -28.10
CA THR A 206 5.00 -15.54 -26.67
C THR A 206 6.11 -14.57 -26.22
N GLY A 207 6.95 -14.10 -27.13
CA GLY A 207 8.01 -13.13 -26.88
C GLY A 207 7.70 -11.72 -27.40
N SER A 208 6.48 -11.44 -27.86
CA SER A 208 6.06 -10.11 -28.30
C SER A 208 5.45 -9.33 -27.13
N ASN A 209 5.15 -8.05 -27.36
CA ASN A 209 4.44 -7.20 -26.40
C ASN A 209 2.99 -6.89 -26.82
N PHE A 210 2.48 -7.58 -27.85
CA PHE A 210 1.13 -7.32 -28.35
C PHE A 210 0.04 -7.74 -27.36
N GLY A 211 0.32 -8.77 -26.55
CA GLY A 211 -0.55 -9.27 -25.48
C GLY A 211 -0.24 -8.69 -24.10
N ASP A 212 0.55 -7.60 -24.00
CA ASP A 212 0.97 -7.04 -22.72
C ASP A 212 -0.05 -6.06 -22.14
N ILE A 213 -0.24 -6.16 -20.80
CA ILE A 213 -1.05 -5.23 -20.00
C ILE A 213 -0.23 -4.75 -18.83
N SER A 214 -0.10 -3.44 -18.68
CA SER A 214 0.39 -2.80 -17.44
C SER A 214 -0.79 -2.44 -16.57
N ILE A 215 -0.71 -2.82 -15.28
CA ILE A 215 -1.75 -2.65 -14.27
C ILE A 215 -1.24 -1.71 -13.19
N SER A 216 -2.06 -0.74 -12.82
CA SER A 216 -1.82 0.15 -11.69
C SER A 216 -3.13 0.46 -10.95
N PHE A 217 -3.04 1.06 -9.76
CA PHE A 217 -4.19 1.49 -8.96
C PHE A 217 -4.00 2.92 -8.47
N ALA A 218 -5.04 3.72 -8.57
CA ALA A 218 -5.06 5.07 -8.01
C ALA A 218 -5.20 5.08 -6.49
N GLN A 219 -5.74 4.01 -5.92
CA GLN A 219 -5.95 3.85 -4.48
C GLN A 219 -4.95 2.84 -3.90
N PRO A 220 -4.50 3.04 -2.65
CA PRO A 220 -3.66 2.05 -1.97
C PRO A 220 -4.37 0.71 -1.81
N VAL A 221 -3.65 -0.38 -2.03
CA VAL A 221 -4.16 -1.75 -1.91
C VAL A 221 -3.30 -2.58 -0.94
N THR A 222 -3.87 -3.63 -0.39
CA THR A 222 -3.16 -4.69 0.36
C THR A 222 -3.06 -5.98 -0.43
N SER A 223 -3.91 -6.13 -1.44
CA SER A 223 -3.89 -7.30 -2.33
C SER A 223 -4.39 -6.96 -3.73
N VAL A 224 -3.93 -7.75 -4.69
CA VAL A 224 -4.42 -7.72 -6.08
C VAL A 224 -4.74 -9.13 -6.52
N THR A 225 -5.92 -9.32 -7.11
CA THR A 225 -6.35 -10.58 -7.69
C THR A 225 -6.49 -10.44 -9.20
N ILE A 226 -5.78 -11.29 -9.93
CA ILE A 226 -5.89 -11.47 -11.38
C ILE A 226 -6.68 -12.74 -11.60
N ARG A 227 -7.85 -12.65 -12.20
CA ARG A 227 -8.66 -13.79 -12.63
C ARG A 227 -8.44 -14.02 -14.12
N TYR A 228 -8.25 -15.26 -14.48
CA TYR A 228 -7.96 -15.70 -15.84
C TYR A 228 -8.89 -16.82 -16.25
N GLY A 229 -9.42 -16.75 -17.45
CA GLY A 229 -10.36 -17.70 -17.99
C GLY A 229 -10.34 -17.73 -19.51
N ASN A 230 -11.16 -18.63 -20.08
CA ASN A 230 -11.38 -18.77 -21.52
C ASN A 230 -12.71 -18.08 -21.89
N TYR A 231 -12.66 -16.95 -22.61
CA TYR A 231 -13.84 -16.13 -22.92
C TYR A 231 -14.95 -16.96 -23.59
N PRO A 232 -16.25 -16.67 -23.34
CA PRO A 232 -17.38 -17.34 -24.00
C PRO A 232 -17.24 -17.40 -25.51
N LEU A 233 -17.75 -18.47 -26.10
CA LEU A 233 -17.67 -18.69 -27.54
C LEU A 233 -18.29 -17.53 -28.32
N LEU A 234 -17.52 -17.03 -29.26
CA LEU A 234 -18.03 -16.29 -30.40
C LEU A 234 -18.28 -17.29 -31.54
N ASN A 235 -19.02 -16.84 -32.56
CA ASN A 235 -19.39 -17.71 -33.66
C ASN A 235 -18.15 -18.34 -34.34
N GLY A 236 -18.14 -19.67 -34.48
CA GLY A 236 -17.06 -20.41 -35.13
C GLY A 236 -15.88 -20.81 -34.22
N GLU A 237 -15.89 -20.48 -32.95
CA GLU A 237 -14.81 -20.83 -32.01
C GLU A 237 -14.98 -22.24 -31.41
N LYS A 238 -13.88 -22.91 -31.10
CA LYS A 238 -13.84 -24.17 -30.34
C LYS A 238 -13.68 -23.93 -28.84
N THR A 239 -13.99 -24.95 -28.04
CA THR A 239 -14.15 -24.83 -26.60
C THR A 239 -12.90 -25.05 -25.79
N THR A 240 -11.84 -25.70 -26.36
CA THR A 240 -10.68 -26.14 -25.56
C THR A 240 -9.38 -25.90 -26.30
N GLY A 241 -8.40 -25.44 -25.57
CA GLY A 241 -7.00 -25.30 -25.96
C GLY A 241 -6.15 -25.05 -24.73
N GLN A 242 -4.84 -25.28 -24.87
CA GLN A 242 -3.87 -24.85 -23.86
C GLN A 242 -3.75 -23.33 -23.92
N GLN A 243 -3.82 -22.69 -22.78
CA GLN A 243 -3.69 -21.24 -22.68
C GLN A 243 -2.97 -20.84 -21.40
N ALA A 244 -2.22 -19.75 -21.43
CA ALA A 244 -1.51 -19.22 -20.27
C ALA A 244 -1.24 -17.74 -20.45
N TYR A 245 -0.96 -17.09 -19.34
CA TYR A 245 -0.41 -15.74 -19.29
C TYR A 245 0.83 -15.73 -18.40
N GLY A 246 1.67 -14.74 -18.55
CA GLY A 246 2.86 -14.53 -17.76
C GLY A 246 2.81 -13.27 -16.92
N ILE A 247 3.51 -13.27 -15.79
CA ILE A 247 3.79 -12.08 -15.00
C ILE A 247 5.30 -11.95 -14.88
N SER A 248 5.86 -10.80 -15.31
CA SER A 248 7.32 -10.63 -15.33
C SER A 248 7.85 -9.89 -14.12
N ALA A 249 7.16 -8.84 -13.67
CA ALA A 249 7.63 -7.94 -12.64
C ALA A 249 6.49 -7.36 -11.81
N ILE A 250 6.84 -7.00 -10.59
CA ILE A 250 5.98 -6.29 -9.65
C ILE A 250 6.81 -5.18 -9.03
N ALA A 251 6.30 -3.95 -9.08
CA ALA A 251 6.89 -2.81 -8.40
C ALA A 251 5.83 -2.14 -7.53
N PHE A 252 6.20 -1.70 -6.33
CA PHE A 252 5.28 -1.05 -5.40
C PHE A 252 6.00 -0.22 -4.36
N CYS A 253 5.25 0.65 -3.70
CA CYS A 253 5.70 1.47 -2.59
C CYS A 253 4.84 1.19 -1.36
N PRO A 254 5.39 0.62 -0.27
CA PRO A 254 4.65 0.53 0.98
C PRO A 254 4.27 1.91 1.49
N MET A 255 3.12 2.02 2.14
CA MET A 255 2.72 3.26 2.79
C MET A 255 3.27 3.34 4.22
N PRO A 256 3.60 4.55 4.72
CA PRO A 256 3.78 4.76 6.15
C PRO A 256 2.44 4.52 6.88
N ALA A 257 2.50 4.01 8.11
CA ALA A 257 1.33 3.80 8.96
C ALA A 257 1.59 4.45 10.32
N ILE A 258 1.08 5.67 10.49
CA ILE A 258 1.30 6.47 11.69
C ILE A 258 0.24 6.15 12.73
N ALA A 259 0.72 5.78 13.91
CA ALA A 259 -0.07 5.70 15.14
C ALA A 259 0.43 6.74 16.15
N MET A 260 -0.47 7.25 16.97
CA MET A 260 -0.14 8.22 18.01
C MET A 260 -0.85 7.89 19.31
N THR A 261 -0.12 8.01 20.42
CA THR A 261 -0.68 7.89 21.76
C THR A 261 -0.24 9.07 22.61
N LYS A 262 -1.06 9.42 23.60
CA LYS A 262 -0.76 10.44 24.61
C LYS A 262 -0.92 9.82 25.99
N SER A 263 0.01 10.12 26.88
CA SER A 263 -0.05 9.75 28.30
C SER A 263 0.36 10.95 29.15
N SER A 264 0.01 10.93 30.42
CA SER A 264 0.51 11.84 31.44
C SER A 264 1.05 11.09 32.64
N ALA A 265 2.02 11.70 33.31
CA ALA A 265 2.58 11.21 34.56
C ALA A 265 3.03 12.38 35.42
N PRO A 266 2.97 12.27 36.76
CA PRO A 266 3.50 13.28 37.66
C PRO A 266 4.98 13.57 37.41
N ALA A 267 5.38 14.82 37.45
CA ALA A 267 6.78 15.22 37.20
C ALA A 267 7.72 14.84 38.34
N ALA A 268 7.19 14.69 39.58
CA ALA A 268 7.95 14.28 40.75
C ALA A 268 7.39 12.99 41.36
N THR A 269 8.28 12.03 41.56
CA THR A 269 7.96 10.72 42.17
C THR A 269 8.46 10.60 43.61
N THR A 270 9.08 11.66 44.17
CA THR A 270 9.68 11.65 45.52
C THR A 270 8.90 12.53 46.49
N GLY A 271 8.78 12.10 47.71
CA GLY A 271 8.06 12.76 48.79
C GLY A 271 6.69 12.17 49.04
N THR A 272 5.84 12.91 49.71
CA THR A 272 4.47 12.49 50.05
C THR A 272 3.54 12.44 48.81
N GLY A 273 4.07 12.08 47.69
CA GLY A 273 3.48 11.80 46.37
C GLY A 273 2.00 12.14 46.28
N ARG A 274 1.66 13.36 46.04
CA ARG A 274 0.32 13.80 45.66
C ARG A 274 0.29 13.94 44.20
N PHE A 275 -0.29 12.93 43.57
CA PHE A 275 -0.56 12.90 42.15
C PHE A 275 -1.87 13.63 41.91
N ASP A 276 -1.97 14.36 40.83
CA ASP A 276 -3.20 15.00 40.36
C ASP A 276 -3.78 16.06 41.32
N ALA A 277 -2.95 16.71 42.13
CA ALA A 277 -3.37 17.79 43.03
C ALA A 277 -3.11 19.18 42.40
N PRO A 278 -3.94 20.20 42.68
CA PRO A 278 -3.63 21.58 42.30
C PRO A 278 -2.23 22.01 42.75
N GLY A 279 -1.48 22.63 41.85
CA GLY A 279 -0.08 22.98 42.02
C GLY A 279 0.94 21.88 41.68
N SER A 280 0.50 20.67 41.36
CA SER A 280 1.39 19.59 40.91
C SER A 280 1.71 19.71 39.42
N ASP A 281 2.92 19.31 39.06
CA ASP A 281 3.36 19.26 37.66
C ASP A 281 3.10 17.88 37.06
N GLU A 282 2.54 17.90 35.87
CA GLU A 282 2.32 16.74 35.00
C GLU A 282 3.21 16.80 33.76
N ILE A 283 3.84 15.67 33.42
CA ILE A 283 4.55 15.49 32.16
C ILE A 283 3.60 14.80 31.19
N TYR A 284 3.27 15.48 30.12
CA TYR A 284 2.59 14.89 28.97
C TYR A 284 3.61 14.30 28.02
N THR A 285 3.35 13.05 27.59
CA THR A 285 4.18 12.33 26.61
C THR A 285 3.32 12.00 25.41
N ILE A 286 3.69 12.52 24.24
CA ILE A 286 3.12 12.13 22.94
C ILE A 286 4.10 11.15 22.31
N THR A 287 3.62 9.95 22.00
CA THR A 287 4.39 8.93 21.27
C THR A 287 3.84 8.82 19.85
N VAL A 288 4.72 8.95 18.86
CA VAL A 288 4.40 8.76 17.44
C VAL A 288 5.17 7.55 16.94
N THR A 289 4.47 6.63 16.31
CA THR A 289 5.04 5.39 15.76
C THR A 289 4.68 5.27 14.29
N ASN A 290 5.67 4.97 13.47
CA ASN A 290 5.47 4.55 12.09
C ASN A 290 5.58 3.03 12.01
N ASN A 291 4.43 2.33 11.95
CA ASN A 291 4.35 0.88 11.79
C ASN A 291 4.36 0.45 10.31
N GLY A 292 4.49 1.39 9.39
CA GLY A 292 4.49 1.13 7.95
C GLY A 292 5.86 0.74 7.41
N GLY A 293 5.86 0.10 6.25
CA GLY A 293 7.08 -0.37 5.56
C GLY A 293 7.85 0.72 4.82
N SER A 294 7.40 1.99 4.84
CA SER A 294 8.13 3.10 4.23
C SER A 294 8.29 4.29 5.17
N PRO A 295 9.29 5.15 4.94
CA PRO A 295 9.44 6.40 5.69
C PRO A 295 8.26 7.34 5.47
N VAL A 296 8.01 8.20 6.47
CA VAL A 296 7.14 9.38 6.29
C VAL A 296 7.94 10.48 5.61
N ASP A 297 7.32 11.19 4.68
CA ASP A 297 7.99 12.27 3.95
C ASP A 297 8.52 13.35 4.89
N ALA A 298 9.65 13.94 4.49
CA ALA A 298 10.35 14.92 5.31
C ALA A 298 9.45 16.11 5.70
N SER A 299 9.43 16.42 7.00
CA SER A 299 8.77 17.61 7.54
C SER A 299 7.25 17.69 7.31
N THR A 300 6.59 16.54 7.10
CA THR A 300 5.13 16.46 6.90
C THR A 300 4.35 16.13 8.18
N ILE A 301 5.03 15.71 9.24
CA ILE A 301 4.39 15.39 10.51
C ILE A 301 4.04 16.71 11.22
N VAL A 302 2.77 16.88 11.54
CA VAL A 302 2.27 17.98 12.36
C VAL A 302 1.43 17.41 13.49
N LEU A 303 1.81 17.70 14.73
CA LEU A 303 1.13 17.26 15.93
C LEU A 303 0.48 18.45 16.61
N THR A 304 -0.80 18.35 16.93
CA THR A 304 -1.50 19.33 17.73
C THR A 304 -2.03 18.68 18.99
N ASP A 305 -1.84 19.32 20.13
CA ASP A 305 -2.29 18.81 21.40
C ASP A 305 -3.01 19.92 22.19
N THR A 306 -4.25 19.64 22.56
CA THR A 306 -5.06 20.54 23.37
C THR A 306 -4.82 20.28 24.84
N LEU A 307 -4.47 21.33 25.59
CA LEU A 307 -4.32 21.23 27.03
C LEU A 307 -5.69 21.23 27.72
N PRO A 308 -5.85 20.44 28.79
CA PRO A 308 -7.01 20.54 29.68
C PRO A 308 -7.18 21.96 30.22
N SER A 309 -8.41 22.42 30.40
CA SER A 309 -8.70 23.76 30.96
C SER A 309 -8.11 23.98 32.37
N GLN A 310 -7.89 22.86 33.09
CA GLN A 310 -7.30 22.82 34.44
C GLN A 310 -5.77 22.79 34.41
N ALA A 311 -5.13 22.91 33.26
CA ALA A 311 -3.67 22.87 33.15
C ALA A 311 -3.13 24.25 32.72
N SER A 312 -1.94 24.60 33.24
CA SER A 312 -1.13 25.74 32.83
C SER A 312 0.14 25.24 32.18
N PHE A 313 0.39 25.58 30.94
CA PHE A 313 1.60 25.17 30.21
C PHE A 313 2.85 25.74 30.86
N PHE A 314 3.90 24.98 31.01
CA PHE A 314 5.19 25.44 31.50
C PHE A 314 6.08 25.89 30.34
N ASN A 315 6.25 27.22 30.22
CA ASN A 315 7.15 27.80 29.22
C ASN A 315 8.53 28.11 29.88
N GLY A 316 9.26 27.05 30.16
CA GLY A 316 10.62 27.08 30.68
C GLY A 316 11.40 25.87 30.18
N ALA A 317 12.70 25.81 30.45
CA ALA A 317 13.53 24.70 30.01
C ALA A 317 13.04 23.37 30.58
N PHE A 318 12.83 22.37 29.71
CA PHE A 318 12.52 21.00 30.10
C PHE A 318 13.81 20.19 30.10
N SER A 319 14.43 20.02 31.25
CA SER A 319 15.73 19.34 31.38
C SER A 319 15.69 17.90 30.79
N PRO A 320 16.68 17.47 30.03
CA PRO A 320 17.95 18.17 29.70
C PRO A 320 17.84 19.16 28.51
N ALA A 321 16.65 19.34 27.91
CA ALA A 321 16.45 20.32 26.83
C ALA A 321 16.45 21.76 27.35
N THR A 322 16.81 22.71 26.50
CA THR A 322 16.72 24.15 26.78
C THR A 322 15.38 24.75 26.30
N THR A 323 14.54 23.95 25.64
CA THR A 323 13.20 24.29 25.15
C THR A 323 12.12 23.87 26.16
N PRO A 324 10.88 24.39 26.06
CA PRO A 324 9.75 23.97 26.90
C PRO A 324 9.26 22.53 26.62
N PHE A 325 9.94 21.81 25.78
CA PHE A 325 9.65 20.42 25.42
C PHE A 325 10.94 19.63 25.21
N LEU A 326 10.85 18.32 25.31
CA LEU A 326 11.93 17.38 25.07
C LEU A 326 11.54 16.43 23.93
N LEU A 327 12.31 16.39 22.88
CA LEU A 327 12.22 15.35 21.85
C LEU A 327 13.17 14.18 22.21
N ASN A 328 12.63 12.98 22.30
CA ASN A 328 13.41 11.75 22.20
C ASN A 328 13.16 11.15 20.81
N ALA A 329 14.11 11.36 19.91
CA ALA A 329 13.98 10.96 18.51
C ALA A 329 14.01 9.44 18.33
N GLY A 330 14.56 8.67 19.26
CA GLY A 330 14.71 7.21 19.13
C GLY A 330 15.39 6.84 17.81
N SER A 331 14.78 5.88 17.09
CA SER A 331 15.23 5.46 15.75
C SER A 331 14.57 6.23 14.59
N SER A 332 13.76 7.24 14.88
CA SER A 332 12.94 7.92 13.86
C SER A 332 13.73 8.78 12.88
N GLY A 333 14.83 9.38 13.32
CA GLY A 333 15.61 10.33 12.51
C GLY A 333 15.04 11.75 12.46
N VAL A 334 13.92 12.05 13.14
CA VAL A 334 13.34 13.38 13.19
C VAL A 334 14.06 14.31 14.17
N THR A 335 13.96 15.62 13.94
CA THR A 335 14.47 16.67 14.82
C THR A 335 13.34 17.64 15.18
N LEU A 336 13.46 18.35 16.29
CA LEU A 336 12.50 19.37 16.71
C LEU A 336 13.22 20.54 17.39
N ALA A 337 13.33 21.66 16.71
CA ALA A 337 13.87 22.90 17.25
C ALA A 337 12.76 23.76 17.90
N ALA A 338 13.12 24.74 18.71
CA ALA A 338 12.16 25.68 19.31
C ALA A 338 11.26 26.36 18.28
N ALA A 339 11.82 26.74 17.13
CA ALA A 339 11.09 27.39 16.03
C ALA A 339 10.02 26.47 15.37
N ASN A 340 10.08 25.18 15.62
CA ASN A 340 9.12 24.18 15.10
C ASN A 340 7.98 23.89 16.09
N ALA A 341 7.92 24.60 17.21
CA ALA A 341 6.80 24.59 18.13
C ALA A 341 6.05 25.92 18.06
N SER A 342 4.74 25.87 18.14
CA SER A 342 3.88 27.05 18.21
C SER A 342 2.70 26.81 19.15
N TYR A 343 2.12 27.87 19.65
CA TYR A 343 1.17 27.85 20.74
C TYR A 343 -0.11 28.60 20.37
N SER A 344 -1.21 28.20 20.97
CA SER A 344 -2.52 28.79 20.77
C SER A 344 -3.19 29.11 22.09
N ASN A 345 -3.81 30.29 22.20
CA ASN A 345 -4.65 30.69 23.32
C ASN A 345 -6.16 30.49 23.06
N ASN A 346 -6.53 30.05 21.86
CA ASN A 346 -7.92 29.81 21.47
C ASN A 346 -8.15 28.37 20.95
N GLY A 347 -7.08 27.54 20.85
CA GLY A 347 -7.13 26.15 20.36
C GLY A 347 -7.08 26.01 18.84
N THR A 348 -7.12 27.08 18.07
CA THR A 348 -7.22 27.04 16.60
C THR A 348 -6.11 27.81 15.89
N THR A 349 -5.74 28.97 16.38
CA THR A 349 -4.72 29.85 15.78
C THR A 349 -3.43 29.76 16.58
N TYR A 350 -2.34 29.35 15.95
CA TYR A 350 -1.05 29.06 16.61
C TYR A 350 -0.06 30.23 16.47
N THR A 351 -0.45 31.42 16.92
CA THR A 351 0.36 32.65 16.88
C THR A 351 0.62 33.24 18.27
N TYR A 352 0.19 32.53 19.30
CA TYR A 352 0.34 33.01 20.67
C TYR A 352 1.78 32.81 21.16
N THR A 353 2.31 33.82 21.89
CA THR A 353 3.61 33.72 22.54
C THR A 353 3.39 33.51 24.04
N PRO A 354 3.74 32.33 24.60
CA PRO A 354 3.53 32.06 26.01
C PRO A 354 4.41 32.93 26.92
N SER A 355 3.86 33.36 28.07
CA SER A 355 4.61 33.99 29.15
C SER A 355 5.62 33.01 29.75
N ALA A 356 6.71 33.54 30.34
CA ALA A 356 7.68 32.68 31.03
C ALA A 356 7.06 32.03 32.29
N GLY A 357 7.47 30.79 32.56
CA GLY A 357 6.91 29.99 33.66
C GLY A 357 5.59 29.35 33.28
N TYR A 358 4.64 29.28 34.20
CA TYR A 358 3.33 28.65 33.97
C TYR A 358 2.35 29.66 33.32
N ASP A 359 1.93 29.35 32.10
CA ASP A 359 0.97 30.18 31.37
C ASP A 359 -0.39 29.46 31.25
N PRO A 360 -1.43 29.98 31.96
CA PRO A 360 -2.78 29.41 31.91
C PRO A 360 -3.54 29.72 30.62
N ASN A 361 -3.01 30.62 29.78
CA ASN A 361 -3.65 31.02 28.53
C ASN A 361 -3.31 30.11 27.35
N VAL A 362 -2.28 29.28 27.45
CA VAL A 362 -2.00 28.28 26.42
C VAL A 362 -3.10 27.22 26.43
N LYS A 363 -3.84 27.11 25.35
CA LYS A 363 -4.92 26.13 25.16
C LYS A 363 -4.50 24.95 24.29
N ALA A 364 -3.54 25.15 23.41
CA ALA A 364 -2.99 24.08 22.59
C ALA A 364 -1.54 24.36 22.21
N VAL A 365 -0.80 23.29 22.01
CA VAL A 365 0.55 23.29 21.47
C VAL A 365 0.56 22.59 20.10
N LYS A 366 1.41 23.06 19.20
CA LYS A 366 1.63 22.45 17.90
C LYS A 366 3.13 22.20 17.71
N PHE A 367 3.49 20.97 17.37
CA PHE A 367 4.85 20.56 17.06
C PHE A 367 4.92 20.15 15.60
N SER A 368 5.95 20.59 14.89
CA SER A 368 6.23 20.27 13.49
C SER A 368 7.63 19.67 13.37
N PRO A 369 7.83 18.40 13.76
CA PRO A 369 9.12 17.72 13.62
C PRO A 369 9.66 17.82 12.20
N GLN A 370 10.96 17.98 12.07
CA GLN A 370 11.66 18.10 10.79
C GLN A 370 12.42 16.82 10.45
N GLY A 371 12.66 16.62 9.16
CA GLY A 371 13.32 15.42 8.64
C GLY A 371 12.32 14.31 8.30
N THR A 372 12.86 13.21 7.83
CA THR A 372 12.12 12.01 7.42
C THR A 372 12.01 11.06 8.60
N MET A 373 10.78 10.64 8.94
CA MET A 373 10.60 9.61 9.96
C MET A 373 10.78 8.22 9.33
N ALA A 374 11.77 7.47 9.82
CA ALA A 374 12.08 6.14 9.30
C ALA A 374 10.90 5.16 9.41
N ALA A 375 10.87 4.15 8.53
CA ALA A 375 9.96 3.02 8.64
C ALA A 375 10.21 2.25 9.95
N ASN A 376 9.16 1.65 10.53
CA ASN A 376 9.24 0.85 11.75
C ASN A 376 9.99 1.55 12.90
N SER A 377 9.69 2.84 13.10
CA SER A 377 10.36 3.68 14.08
C SER A 377 9.38 4.43 14.96
N SER A 378 9.87 5.02 16.03
CA SER A 378 9.07 5.88 16.91
C SER A 378 9.89 7.02 17.48
N PHE A 379 9.20 8.08 17.88
CA PHE A 379 9.76 9.17 18.70
C PHE A 379 8.74 9.61 19.75
N THR A 380 9.22 10.30 20.79
CA THR A 380 8.36 10.93 21.79
C THR A 380 8.64 12.41 21.91
N ILE A 381 7.59 13.18 22.19
CA ILE A 381 7.70 14.57 22.60
C ILE A 381 7.09 14.68 24.01
N GLN A 382 7.84 15.28 24.92
CA GLN A 382 7.40 15.54 26.28
C GLN A 382 7.33 17.05 26.53
N TYR A 383 6.33 17.47 27.28
CA TYR A 383 6.21 18.82 27.80
C TYR A 383 5.56 18.80 29.18
N ARG A 384 5.72 19.87 29.94
CA ARG A 384 5.22 19.98 31.30
C ARG A 384 4.06 20.98 31.39
N ALA A 385 3.08 20.64 32.23
CA ALA A 385 2.04 21.57 32.64
C ALA A 385 1.72 21.38 34.11
N GLN A 386 1.25 22.43 34.76
CA GLN A 386 0.82 22.42 36.17
C GLN A 386 -0.69 22.32 36.26
N ILE A 387 -1.20 21.53 37.19
CA ILE A 387 -2.62 21.45 37.52
C ILE A 387 -3.01 22.72 38.29
N LYS A 388 -4.08 23.40 37.88
CA LYS A 388 -4.64 24.58 38.52
C LYS A 388 -5.41 24.25 39.79
#